data_407dd82f8afcb049ed6a0d9b31e5c85e
#
_entry.id   407dd82f8afcb049ed6a0d9b31e5c85e
#
_cell.length_a   1.000
_cell.length_b   1.000
_cell.length_c   1.000
_cell.angle_alpha   90.00
_cell.angle_beta   90.00
_cell.angle_gamma   90.00
#
_symmetry.space_group_name_H-M   'P 1'
#
loop_
_entity.id
_entity.type
_entity.pdbx_description
1 polymer ?
#
loop_
_entity_poly.entity_id
_entity_poly.type
_entity_poly.pdbx_seq_one_letter_code
_entity_poly.pdbx_strand_id
1 'polypeptide(L)'
;FNPRLSPDATDSCRQLDNWTRQFTPEEMGGLQKGMTRNNAVSFSITPGIKGKFGEGRWSYEVSFNHSEYRSKIFFPKVVIGKANAFFLGAQQGVDADSGYPIFDADPARLYKPLTPSEFASITADSIYRPKSWVNNASATLSTTELFRLPAGPVGFAAVIEGGNQGFNLRPDPLALTHYYVGLVDSDGRGTRDHWAAGGELRVPVFKFLQLSGAARYDHY
;
A
#
# COMPACT_ATOMS: atom_id res chain seq x y z
N PHE A 1 -10.32 -3.28 -35.20
CA PHE A 1 -10.73 -3.13 -36.60
C PHE A 1 -12.01 -3.91 -36.86
N ASN A 2 -13.02 -3.29 -37.40
CA ASN A 2 -14.26 -3.96 -37.81
C ASN A 2 -14.58 -3.61 -39.26
N PRO A 3 -14.29 -4.50 -40.24
CA PRO A 3 -14.52 -4.26 -41.65
C PRO A 3 -16.01 -4.05 -42.03
N ARG A 4 -16.94 -4.46 -41.15
CA ARG A 4 -18.39 -4.24 -41.39
C ARG A 4 -18.84 -2.79 -41.24
N LEU A 5 -18.04 -1.96 -40.52
CA LEU A 5 -18.40 -0.56 -40.28
C LEU A 5 -18.11 0.34 -41.49
N SER A 6 -17.12 -0.03 -42.32
CA SER A 6 -16.83 0.72 -43.54
C SER A 6 -16.01 -0.13 -44.52
N PRO A 7 -16.67 -1.04 -45.26
CA PRO A 7 -15.97 -1.96 -46.19
C PRO A 7 -15.17 -1.25 -47.28
N ASP A 8 -15.57 -0.02 -47.64
CA ASP A 8 -14.94 0.76 -48.72
C ASP A 8 -13.99 1.86 -48.21
N ALA A 9 -13.82 2.04 -46.89
CA ALA A 9 -12.97 3.07 -46.38
C ALA A 9 -11.49 2.60 -46.47
N THR A 10 -10.71 3.31 -47.22
CA THR A 10 -9.25 3.20 -47.29
C THR A 10 -8.57 4.02 -46.19
N ASP A 11 -9.34 4.58 -45.27
CA ASP A 11 -8.94 5.61 -44.32
C ASP A 11 -9.14 5.15 -42.86
N SER A 12 -8.61 5.91 -41.92
CA SER A 12 -8.64 5.74 -40.46
C SER A 12 -10.03 5.50 -39.84
N CYS A 13 -11.11 5.75 -40.58
CA CYS A 13 -12.50 5.44 -40.19
C CYS A 13 -12.80 3.95 -40.01
N ARG A 14 -11.87 3.06 -40.38
CA ARG A 14 -11.99 1.61 -40.15
C ARG A 14 -11.53 1.19 -38.74
N GLN A 15 -10.86 2.05 -38.01
CA GLN A 15 -10.38 1.74 -36.66
C GLN A 15 -11.44 2.13 -35.64
N LEU A 16 -11.96 1.15 -34.91
CA LEU A 16 -12.64 1.39 -33.63
C LEU A 16 -11.55 1.43 -32.55
N ASP A 17 -11.04 2.62 -32.25
CA ASP A 17 -9.98 2.79 -31.28
C ASP A 17 -10.49 2.53 -29.84
N ASN A 18 -11.76 2.80 -29.57
CA ASN A 18 -12.35 2.58 -28.27
C ASN A 18 -13.81 2.15 -28.34
N TRP A 19 -14.10 1.03 -27.67
CA TRP A 19 -15.46 0.64 -27.35
C TRP A 19 -15.64 0.67 -25.83
N THR A 20 -16.53 1.52 -25.33
CA THR A 20 -16.79 1.68 -23.91
C THR A 20 -18.16 1.13 -23.55
N ARG A 21 -18.23 0.29 -22.54
CA ARG A 21 -19.47 -0.23 -21.98
C ARG A 21 -19.43 -0.12 -20.46
N GLN A 22 -20.55 0.32 -19.89
CA GLN A 22 -20.83 0.24 -18.47
C GLN A 22 -21.73 -0.95 -18.18
N PHE A 23 -21.53 -1.63 -17.06
CA PHE A 23 -22.37 -2.73 -16.62
C PHE A 23 -23.32 -2.25 -15.54
N THR A 24 -24.59 -2.67 -15.63
CA THR A 24 -25.58 -2.34 -14.61
C THR A 24 -25.48 -3.27 -13.42
N PRO A 25 -26.03 -2.90 -12.24
CA PRO A 25 -26.08 -3.78 -11.08
C PRO A 25 -26.80 -5.11 -11.38
N GLU A 26 -27.80 -5.10 -12.24
CA GLU A 26 -28.56 -6.28 -12.65
C GLU A 26 -27.68 -7.25 -13.45
N GLU A 27 -26.89 -6.73 -14.40
CA GLU A 27 -25.92 -7.51 -15.18
C GLU A 27 -24.84 -8.12 -14.29
N MET A 28 -24.37 -7.40 -13.27
CA MET A 28 -23.39 -7.88 -12.31
C MET A 28 -23.95 -8.93 -11.33
N GLY A 29 -25.27 -9.04 -11.19
CA GLY A 29 -25.91 -9.86 -10.15
C GLY A 29 -25.90 -9.19 -8.78
N GLY A 30 -25.91 -7.87 -8.75
CA GLY A 30 -25.93 -6.99 -7.57
C GLY A 30 -24.74 -6.06 -7.51
N LEU A 31 -24.97 -4.85 -6.99
CA LEU A 31 -23.95 -3.80 -6.89
C LEU A 31 -22.65 -4.26 -6.18
N GLN A 32 -22.80 -5.09 -5.15
CA GLN A 32 -21.66 -5.59 -4.37
C GLN A 32 -20.65 -6.43 -5.18
N LYS A 33 -21.09 -7.02 -6.29
CA LYS A 33 -20.23 -7.82 -7.17
C LYS A 33 -19.20 -6.99 -7.93
N GLY A 34 -19.53 -5.71 -8.19
CA GLY A 34 -18.61 -4.76 -8.82
C GLY A 34 -17.78 -3.93 -7.81
N MET A 35 -18.01 -4.07 -6.49
CA MET A 35 -17.35 -3.25 -5.48
C MET A 35 -16.02 -3.85 -5.03
N THR A 36 -15.04 -2.97 -4.83
CA THR A 36 -13.79 -3.33 -4.15
C THR A 36 -14.07 -3.73 -2.69
N ARG A 37 -13.50 -4.84 -2.26
CA ARG A 37 -13.59 -5.34 -0.90
C ARG A 37 -12.21 -5.32 -0.26
N ASN A 38 -12.11 -4.82 0.97
CA ASN A 38 -10.86 -4.74 1.70
C ASN A 38 -11.00 -5.39 3.08
N ASN A 39 -10.16 -6.39 3.35
CA ASN A 39 -10.00 -7.01 4.64
C ASN A 39 -8.63 -6.64 5.19
N ALA A 40 -8.59 -5.81 6.24
CA ALA A 40 -7.36 -5.33 6.83
C ALA A 40 -7.24 -5.75 8.30
N VAL A 41 -6.01 -6.05 8.70
CA VAL A 41 -5.64 -6.32 10.09
C VAL A 41 -4.45 -5.46 10.44
N SER A 42 -4.53 -4.80 11.58
CA SER A 42 -3.42 -4.07 12.20
C SER A 42 -3.26 -4.53 13.63
N PHE A 43 -2.03 -4.76 14.05
CA PHE A 43 -1.71 -5.06 15.44
C PHE A 43 -0.39 -4.40 15.84
N SER A 44 -0.24 -4.18 17.14
CA SER A 44 1.00 -3.70 17.74
C SER A 44 1.23 -4.39 19.08
N ILE A 45 2.48 -4.75 19.34
CA ILE A 45 2.92 -5.33 20.60
C ILE A 45 4.12 -4.52 21.09
N THR A 46 4.05 -4.09 22.36
CA THR A 46 5.11 -3.26 22.97
C THR A 46 5.49 -3.84 24.35
N PRO A 47 6.27 -4.93 24.42
CA PRO A 47 6.85 -5.36 25.67
C PRO A 47 7.92 -4.35 26.14
N GLY A 48 8.03 -4.17 27.44
CA GLY A 48 9.04 -3.31 28.03
C GLY A 48 9.28 -3.63 29.49
N ILE A 49 10.43 -3.20 29.99
CA ILE A 49 10.80 -3.26 31.39
C ILE A 49 11.25 -1.88 31.84
N LYS A 50 10.86 -1.51 33.04
CA LYS A 50 11.31 -0.28 33.69
C LYS A 50 11.70 -0.54 35.12
N GLY A 51 12.62 0.22 35.62
CA GLY A 51 13.07 0.06 36.99
C GLY A 51 13.94 1.20 37.47
N LYS A 52 14.43 1.04 38.70
CA LYS A 52 15.33 1.99 39.34
C LYS A 52 16.53 1.24 39.90
N PHE A 53 17.68 1.92 39.98
CA PHE A 53 18.91 1.42 40.63
C PHE A 53 19.67 2.57 41.31
N GLY A 54 20.76 2.27 41.98
CA GLY A 54 21.57 3.27 42.69
C GLY A 54 20.79 3.96 43.79
N GLU A 55 20.12 3.18 44.68
CA GLU A 55 19.27 3.70 45.77
C GLU A 55 18.09 4.55 45.24
N GLY A 56 17.61 4.23 44.02
CA GLY A 56 16.47 4.92 43.41
C GLY A 56 16.80 6.20 42.65
N ARG A 57 18.06 6.59 42.59
CA ARG A 57 18.50 7.81 41.87
C ARG A 57 18.40 7.68 40.36
N TRP A 58 18.62 6.51 39.81
CA TRP A 58 18.53 6.24 38.37
C TRP A 58 17.26 5.50 38.03
N SER A 59 16.59 5.97 36.98
CA SER A 59 15.46 5.29 36.36
C SER A 59 15.84 4.83 34.95
N TYR A 60 15.43 3.64 34.59
CA TYR A 60 15.60 3.12 33.23
C TYR A 60 14.29 2.56 32.70
N GLU A 61 14.15 2.61 31.39
CA GLU A 61 13.09 1.94 30.64
C GLU A 61 13.68 1.39 29.35
N VAL A 62 13.40 0.12 29.07
CA VAL A 62 13.75 -0.54 27.82
C VAL A 62 12.47 -1.10 27.24
N SER A 63 12.19 -0.80 25.99
CA SER A 63 11.01 -1.30 25.29
C SER A 63 11.35 -1.74 23.87
N PHE A 64 10.53 -2.66 23.37
CA PHE A 64 10.54 -3.07 21.97
C PHE A 64 9.12 -2.93 21.44
N ASN A 65 8.97 -2.30 20.27
CA ASN A 65 7.70 -2.21 19.57
C ASN A 65 7.77 -3.02 18.29
N HIS A 66 6.77 -3.86 18.06
CA HIS A 66 6.48 -4.43 16.76
C HIS A 66 5.07 -4.04 16.34
N SER A 67 4.95 -3.36 15.22
CA SER A 67 3.67 -3.02 14.60
C SER A 67 3.62 -3.55 13.19
N GLU A 68 2.47 -4.12 12.82
CA GLU A 68 2.26 -4.67 11.50
C GLU A 68 0.86 -4.35 10.99
N TYR A 69 0.79 -3.99 9.70
CA TYR A 69 -0.44 -3.84 8.94
C TYR A 69 -0.42 -4.80 7.77
N ARG A 70 -1.49 -5.56 7.60
CA ARG A 70 -1.75 -6.44 6.44
C ARG A 70 -3.12 -6.13 5.88
N SER A 71 -3.21 -6.13 4.56
CA SER A 71 -4.49 -6.00 3.88
C SER A 71 -4.62 -7.07 2.81
N LYS A 72 -5.87 -7.43 2.49
CA LYS A 72 -6.24 -8.24 1.34
C LYS A 72 -7.39 -7.53 0.62
N ILE A 73 -7.06 -6.96 -0.52
CA ILE A 73 -7.98 -6.17 -1.32
C ILE A 73 -8.36 -6.97 -2.56
N PHE A 74 -9.64 -7.04 -2.81
CA PHE A 74 -10.22 -7.71 -3.97
C PHE A 74 -10.77 -6.63 -4.91
N PHE A 75 -10.23 -6.57 -6.12
CA PHE A 75 -10.68 -5.71 -7.19
C PHE A 75 -11.41 -6.55 -8.23
N PRO A 76 -12.76 -6.56 -8.27
CA PRO A 76 -13.49 -7.17 -9.36
C PRO A 76 -13.15 -6.45 -10.66
N LYS A 77 -12.59 -7.16 -11.62
CA LYS A 77 -12.12 -6.59 -12.89
C LYS A 77 -12.54 -7.45 -14.07
N VAL A 78 -12.79 -6.80 -15.19
CA VAL A 78 -12.99 -7.48 -16.46
C VAL A 78 -11.65 -8.01 -16.97
N VAL A 79 -11.64 -9.26 -17.41
CA VAL A 79 -10.46 -9.91 -17.98
C VAL A 79 -10.45 -9.64 -19.49
N ILE A 80 -9.41 -8.97 -19.99
CA ILE A 80 -9.33 -8.51 -21.40
C ILE A 80 -9.59 -9.64 -22.40
N GLY A 81 -8.85 -10.75 -22.30
CA GLY A 81 -9.00 -11.85 -23.26
C GLY A 81 -10.40 -12.49 -23.23
N LYS A 82 -10.99 -12.63 -22.04
CA LYS A 82 -12.35 -13.18 -21.90
C LYS A 82 -13.42 -12.22 -22.44
N ALA A 83 -13.28 -10.93 -22.18
CA ALA A 83 -14.19 -9.91 -22.68
C ALA A 83 -14.11 -9.79 -24.21
N ASN A 84 -12.89 -9.80 -24.76
CA ASN A 84 -12.69 -9.79 -26.21
C ASN A 84 -13.35 -11.03 -26.87
N ALA A 85 -13.09 -12.22 -26.34
CA ALA A 85 -13.71 -13.44 -26.88
C ALA A 85 -15.26 -13.41 -26.77
N PHE A 86 -15.78 -12.87 -25.67
CA PHE A 86 -17.23 -12.77 -25.44
C PHE A 86 -17.90 -11.76 -26.36
N PHE A 87 -17.37 -10.55 -26.44
CA PHE A 87 -18.00 -9.44 -27.16
C PHE A 87 -17.60 -9.36 -28.64
N LEU A 88 -16.32 -9.61 -28.95
CA LEU A 88 -15.75 -9.42 -30.26
C LEU A 88 -15.64 -10.74 -31.06
N GLY A 89 -15.80 -11.88 -30.39
CA GLY A 89 -15.66 -13.18 -31.03
C GLY A 89 -14.19 -13.63 -31.16
N ALA A 90 -13.94 -14.54 -32.08
CA ALA A 90 -12.58 -15.02 -32.33
C ALA A 90 -11.73 -13.96 -33.05
N GLN A 91 -10.49 -13.82 -32.63
CA GLN A 91 -9.52 -12.97 -33.32
C GLN A 91 -9.26 -13.52 -34.71
N GLN A 92 -9.38 -12.67 -35.74
CA GLN A 92 -9.20 -13.03 -37.15
C GLN A 92 -7.76 -12.85 -37.63
N GLY A 93 -6.98 -12.05 -36.92
CA GLY A 93 -5.61 -11.74 -37.27
C GLY A 93 -5.07 -10.55 -36.50
N VAL A 94 -3.97 -9.99 -37.00
CA VAL A 94 -3.37 -8.75 -36.49
C VAL A 94 -3.16 -7.83 -37.71
N ASP A 95 -3.54 -6.58 -37.58
CA ASP A 95 -3.30 -5.57 -38.59
C ASP A 95 -1.77 -5.33 -38.74
N ALA A 96 -1.28 -5.37 -39.96
CA ALA A 96 0.15 -5.34 -40.24
C ALA A 96 0.76 -3.94 -39.97
N ASP A 97 -0.01 -2.90 -40.11
CA ASP A 97 0.46 -1.51 -39.97
C ASP A 97 0.39 -1.03 -38.54
N SER A 98 -0.73 -1.31 -37.84
CA SER A 98 -0.96 -0.83 -36.46
C SER A 98 -0.60 -1.83 -35.38
N GLY A 99 -0.47 -3.11 -35.72
CA GLY A 99 -0.27 -4.18 -34.74
C GLY A 99 -1.51 -4.52 -33.89
N TYR A 100 -2.67 -3.94 -34.19
CA TYR A 100 -3.90 -4.20 -33.42
C TYR A 100 -4.58 -5.51 -33.84
N PRO A 101 -5.22 -6.23 -32.90
CA PRO A 101 -5.97 -7.43 -33.21
C PRO A 101 -7.22 -7.10 -34.02
N ILE A 102 -7.48 -7.92 -35.03
CA ILE A 102 -8.66 -7.82 -35.91
C ILE A 102 -9.77 -8.73 -35.39
N PHE A 103 -10.97 -8.21 -35.24
CA PHE A 103 -12.15 -8.96 -34.87
C PHE A 103 -13.30 -8.66 -35.84
N ASP A 104 -14.22 -9.62 -36.01
CA ASP A 104 -15.47 -9.47 -36.74
C ASP A 104 -16.65 -9.46 -35.73
N ALA A 105 -16.72 -8.39 -34.94
CA ALA A 105 -17.71 -8.28 -33.87
C ALA A 105 -19.12 -8.08 -34.41
N ASP A 106 -20.08 -8.85 -33.87
CA ASP A 106 -21.49 -8.61 -34.08
C ASP A 106 -21.97 -7.41 -33.24
N PRO A 107 -22.41 -6.27 -33.84
CA PRO A 107 -22.88 -5.12 -33.11
C PRO A 107 -24.03 -5.43 -32.13
N ALA A 108 -24.89 -6.39 -32.44
CA ALA A 108 -25.98 -6.78 -31.56
C ALA A 108 -25.45 -7.39 -30.24
N ARG A 109 -24.34 -8.11 -30.30
CA ARG A 109 -23.70 -8.67 -29.10
C ARG A 109 -23.09 -7.60 -28.19
N LEU A 110 -22.54 -6.55 -28.77
CA LEU A 110 -21.92 -5.44 -28.01
C LEU A 110 -22.92 -4.72 -27.09
N TYR A 111 -24.17 -4.63 -27.50
CA TYR A 111 -25.21 -3.88 -26.78
C TYR A 111 -26.22 -4.77 -26.03
N LYS A 112 -26.14 -6.09 -26.19
CA LYS A 112 -27.02 -6.99 -25.45
C LYS A 112 -26.76 -6.92 -23.96
N PRO A 113 -27.77 -6.77 -23.09
CA PRO A 113 -27.60 -6.92 -21.64
C PRO A 113 -27.07 -8.32 -21.29
N LEU A 114 -26.14 -8.39 -20.31
CA LEU A 114 -25.60 -9.63 -19.81
C LEU A 114 -26.46 -10.22 -18.71
N THR A 115 -26.49 -11.52 -18.63
CA THR A 115 -26.89 -12.20 -17.41
C THR A 115 -25.77 -12.16 -16.36
N PRO A 116 -26.07 -12.28 -15.06
CA PRO A 116 -25.05 -12.37 -14.01
C PRO A 116 -24.01 -13.47 -14.24
N SER A 117 -24.41 -14.57 -14.85
CA SER A 117 -23.52 -15.69 -15.22
C SER A 117 -22.56 -15.29 -16.34
N GLU A 118 -23.03 -14.61 -17.36
CA GLU A 118 -22.20 -14.10 -18.45
C GLU A 118 -21.22 -13.05 -17.92
N PHE A 119 -21.66 -12.12 -17.06
CA PHE A 119 -20.77 -11.16 -16.41
C PHE A 119 -19.69 -11.87 -15.58
N ALA A 120 -20.04 -12.86 -14.78
CA ALA A 120 -19.08 -13.64 -13.99
C ALA A 120 -18.08 -14.40 -14.87
N SER A 121 -18.47 -14.81 -16.09
CA SER A 121 -17.57 -15.51 -17.00
C SER A 121 -16.43 -14.66 -17.54
N ILE A 122 -16.65 -13.33 -17.67
CA ILE A 122 -15.69 -12.38 -18.22
C ILE A 122 -14.93 -11.60 -17.16
N THR A 123 -15.23 -11.82 -15.87
CA THR A 123 -14.62 -11.09 -14.74
C THR A 123 -13.78 -12.03 -13.86
N ALA A 124 -12.89 -11.44 -13.08
CA ALA A 124 -12.19 -12.09 -11.99
C ALA A 124 -11.76 -11.07 -10.93
N ASP A 125 -11.54 -11.52 -9.70
CA ASP A 125 -10.96 -10.69 -8.65
C ASP A 125 -9.43 -10.61 -8.85
N SER A 126 -8.90 -9.41 -9.07
CA SER A 126 -7.48 -9.14 -8.84
C SER A 126 -7.25 -8.98 -7.34
N ILE A 127 -6.27 -9.68 -6.78
CA ILE A 127 -6.06 -9.72 -5.33
C ILE A 127 -4.73 -9.06 -4.97
N TYR A 128 -4.81 -7.90 -4.31
CA TYR A 128 -3.68 -7.16 -3.78
C TYR A 128 -3.49 -7.44 -2.30
N ARG A 129 -2.25 -7.74 -1.85
CA ARG A 129 -1.94 -8.16 -0.48
C ARG A 129 -0.81 -7.34 0.14
N PRO A 130 -0.98 -6.02 0.30
CA PRO A 130 0.06 -5.18 0.87
C PRO A 130 0.30 -5.51 2.35
N LYS A 131 1.56 -5.35 2.73
CA LYS A 131 2.03 -5.50 4.10
C LYS A 131 2.99 -4.36 4.42
N SER A 132 2.91 -3.80 5.63
CA SER A 132 3.94 -2.92 6.18
C SER A 132 4.21 -3.26 7.64
N TRP A 133 5.43 -2.96 8.11
CA TRP A 133 5.82 -3.23 9.48
C TRP A 133 6.80 -2.19 10.00
N VAL A 134 6.81 -2.05 11.32
CA VAL A 134 7.80 -1.27 12.07
C VAL A 134 8.26 -2.10 13.26
N ASN A 135 9.56 -2.21 13.42
CA ASN A 135 10.21 -2.74 14.62
C ASN A 135 11.06 -1.63 15.20
N ASN A 136 10.91 -1.33 16.47
CA ASN A 136 11.71 -0.33 17.15
C ASN A 136 12.07 -0.79 18.57
N ALA A 137 13.34 -0.76 18.91
CA ALA A 137 13.82 -0.93 20.28
C ALA A 137 14.27 0.43 20.80
N SER A 138 13.94 0.73 22.04
CA SER A 138 14.37 1.96 22.72
C SER A 138 14.85 1.66 24.13
N ALA A 139 15.85 2.42 24.57
CA ALA A 139 16.29 2.41 25.95
C ALA A 139 16.46 3.84 26.43
N THR A 140 15.89 4.15 27.58
CA THR A 140 16.03 5.43 28.24
C THR A 140 16.70 5.26 29.59
N LEU A 141 17.51 6.23 29.96
CA LEU A 141 18.17 6.33 31.26
C LEU A 141 18.00 7.74 31.75
N SER A 142 17.55 7.93 33.00
CA SER A 142 17.38 9.27 33.56
C SER A 142 17.72 9.31 35.06
N THR A 143 18.16 10.48 35.50
CA THR A 143 18.30 10.80 36.91
C THR A 143 17.94 12.26 37.17
N THR A 144 17.35 12.51 38.32
CA THR A 144 17.08 13.87 38.77
C THR A 144 18.28 14.51 39.48
N GLU A 145 19.30 13.69 39.81
CA GLU A 145 20.49 14.13 40.49
C GLU A 145 21.71 13.38 39.97
N LEU A 146 22.29 13.86 38.84
CA LEU A 146 23.57 13.38 38.32
C LEU A 146 24.74 13.79 39.27
N PHE A 147 24.70 15.05 39.65
CA PHE A 147 25.51 15.63 40.70
C PHE A 147 24.81 16.89 41.25
N ARG A 148 25.29 17.46 42.36
CA ARG A 148 24.68 18.61 43.03
C ARG A 148 25.57 19.84 42.90
N LEU A 149 24.93 20.95 42.43
CA LEU A 149 25.51 22.29 42.45
C LEU A 149 25.01 23.07 43.68
N PRO A 150 25.60 24.22 44.05
CA PRO A 150 25.10 25.06 45.12
C PRO A 150 23.66 25.54 44.90
N ALA A 151 23.20 25.64 43.64
CA ALA A 151 21.87 26.05 43.28
C ALA A 151 20.85 24.91 43.28
N GLY A 152 21.31 23.62 43.26
CA GLY A 152 20.43 22.44 43.26
C GLY A 152 21.00 21.24 42.50
N PRO A 153 20.22 20.16 42.38
CA PRO A 153 20.65 18.97 41.65
C PRO A 153 20.60 19.17 40.12
N VAL A 154 21.56 18.59 39.43
CA VAL A 154 21.60 18.53 37.97
C VAL A 154 20.86 17.28 37.50
N GLY A 155 19.84 17.46 36.67
CA GLY A 155 19.09 16.38 36.04
C GLY A 155 19.73 15.97 34.72
N PHE A 156 19.64 14.67 34.42
CA PHE A 156 20.12 14.07 33.16
C PHE A 156 19.10 13.07 32.62
N ALA A 157 18.91 13.07 31.29
CA ALA A 157 18.19 12.02 30.57
C ALA A 157 18.95 11.68 29.29
N ALA A 158 18.94 10.39 28.91
CA ALA A 158 19.44 9.91 27.63
C ALA A 158 18.49 8.89 27.04
N VAL A 159 18.44 8.83 25.72
CA VAL A 159 17.68 7.85 24.94
C VAL A 159 18.56 7.31 23.81
N ILE A 160 18.45 6.02 23.57
CA ILE A 160 18.93 5.37 22.37
C ILE A 160 17.78 4.60 21.75
N GLU A 161 17.69 4.63 20.43
CA GLU A 161 16.66 3.95 19.66
C GLU A 161 17.28 3.31 18.43
N GLY A 162 16.71 2.19 18.01
CA GLY A 162 17.11 1.54 16.77
C GLY A 162 16.06 0.56 16.30
N GLY A 163 15.91 0.44 15.00
CA GLY A 163 14.90 -0.42 14.43
C GLY A 163 14.92 -0.48 12.93
N ASN A 164 13.94 -1.17 12.40
CA ASN A 164 13.68 -1.24 10.98
C ASN A 164 12.20 -1.10 10.67
N GLN A 165 11.93 -0.63 9.48
CA GLN A 165 10.58 -0.57 8.93
C GLN A 165 10.60 -0.98 7.47
N GLY A 166 9.47 -1.46 6.97
CA GLY A 166 9.40 -1.86 5.59
C GLY A 166 7.99 -2.05 5.10
N PHE A 167 7.92 -2.26 3.80
CA PHE A 167 6.68 -2.56 3.12
C PHE A 167 6.89 -3.58 2.00
N ASN A 168 5.81 -4.24 1.61
CA ASN A 168 5.77 -5.14 0.46
C ASN A 168 4.37 -5.06 -0.15
N LEU A 169 4.29 -4.66 -1.41
CA LEU A 169 3.03 -4.40 -2.10
C LEU A 169 2.27 -5.66 -2.46
N ARG A 170 2.93 -6.69 -2.97
CA ARG A 170 2.36 -7.99 -3.34
C ARG A 170 1.10 -7.88 -4.21
N PRO A 171 1.17 -7.27 -5.39
CA PRO A 171 0.06 -7.23 -6.32
C PRO A 171 -0.27 -8.63 -6.85
N ASP A 172 -1.43 -8.74 -7.48
CA ASP A 172 -1.74 -9.88 -8.32
C ASP A 172 -0.75 -9.91 -9.51
N PRO A 173 -0.02 -11.02 -9.75
CA PRO A 173 0.89 -11.10 -10.87
C PRO A 173 0.26 -10.81 -12.23
N LEU A 174 -1.02 -11.16 -12.41
CA LEU A 174 -1.75 -10.87 -13.65
C LEU A 174 -2.04 -9.37 -13.82
N ALA A 175 -2.14 -8.60 -12.74
CA ALA A 175 -2.30 -7.16 -12.81
C ALA A 175 -1.05 -6.43 -13.32
N LEU A 176 0.12 -7.09 -13.33
CA LEU A 176 1.36 -6.54 -13.89
C LEU A 176 1.45 -6.69 -15.43
N THR A 177 0.54 -7.42 -16.06
CA THR A 177 0.64 -7.87 -17.46
C THR A 177 -0.48 -7.38 -18.36
N HIS A 178 -1.20 -6.32 -18.00
CA HIS A 178 -2.39 -5.85 -18.74
C HIS A 178 -3.47 -6.94 -18.91
N TYR A 179 -3.57 -7.86 -17.97
CA TYR A 179 -4.57 -8.93 -18.00
C TYR A 179 -5.98 -8.41 -17.76
N TYR A 180 -6.12 -7.37 -16.94
CA TYR A 180 -7.37 -6.76 -16.54
C TYR A 180 -7.63 -5.43 -17.26
N VAL A 181 -8.89 -5.13 -17.54
CA VAL A 181 -9.30 -3.83 -18.09
C VAL A 181 -9.12 -2.74 -17.03
N GLY A 182 -8.36 -1.71 -17.38
CA GLY A 182 -8.18 -0.52 -16.53
C GLY A 182 -7.48 -0.80 -15.20
N LEU A 183 -6.67 -1.88 -15.12
CA LEU A 183 -5.83 -2.17 -13.97
C LEU A 183 -4.45 -2.62 -14.43
N VAL A 184 -3.45 -1.81 -14.12
CA VAL A 184 -2.04 -2.16 -14.19
C VAL A 184 -1.43 -1.76 -12.85
N ASP A 185 -0.99 -2.74 -12.08
CA ASP A 185 -0.36 -2.52 -10.77
C ASP A 185 1.16 -2.39 -10.91
N SER A 186 1.77 -1.95 -9.81
CA SER A 186 3.22 -1.94 -9.65
C SER A 186 3.60 -2.83 -8.47
N ASP A 187 4.59 -3.69 -8.67
CA ASP A 187 5.22 -4.41 -7.55
C ASP A 187 6.28 -3.52 -6.91
N GLY A 188 6.47 -3.70 -5.61
CA GLY A 188 7.45 -2.95 -4.87
C GLY A 188 7.60 -3.44 -3.44
N ARG A 189 8.84 -3.38 -2.96
CA ARG A 189 9.19 -3.66 -1.57
C ARG A 189 10.35 -2.79 -1.16
N GLY A 190 10.42 -2.46 0.11
CA GLY A 190 11.53 -1.70 0.64
C GLY A 190 11.65 -1.89 2.15
N THR A 191 12.87 -1.77 2.64
CA THR A 191 13.18 -1.75 4.06
C THR A 191 14.12 -0.60 4.34
N ARG A 192 14.02 -0.04 5.53
CA ARG A 192 14.92 1.00 6.01
C ARG A 192 15.22 0.74 7.48
N ASP A 193 16.50 0.73 7.80
CA ASP A 193 16.98 0.71 9.18
C ASP A 193 17.17 2.15 9.67
N HIS A 194 17.04 2.34 10.96
CA HIS A 194 17.33 3.61 11.60
C HIS A 194 17.93 3.41 12.99
N TRP A 195 18.68 4.38 13.47
CA TRP A 195 19.07 4.50 14.86
C TRP A 195 19.12 5.97 15.27
N ALA A 196 18.91 6.22 16.54
CA ALA A 196 18.97 7.55 17.11
C ALA A 196 19.57 7.52 18.51
N ALA A 197 20.23 8.60 18.88
CA ALA A 197 20.68 8.84 20.24
C ALA A 197 20.42 10.27 20.62
N GLY A 198 19.95 10.50 21.84
CA GLY A 198 19.64 11.83 22.34
C GLY A 198 19.96 11.96 23.83
N GLY A 199 20.15 13.19 24.29
CA GLY A 199 20.38 13.49 25.67
C GLY A 199 19.88 14.88 26.06
N GLU A 200 19.55 15.03 27.33
CA GLU A 200 19.09 16.28 27.94
C GLU A 200 19.81 16.49 29.28
N LEU A 201 20.21 17.72 29.52
CA LEU A 201 20.71 18.19 30.81
C LEU A 201 19.85 19.33 31.33
N ARG A 202 19.56 19.30 32.62
CA ARG A 202 18.93 20.38 33.38
C ARG A 202 19.86 20.85 34.46
N VAL A 203 20.27 22.11 34.35
CA VAL A 203 21.29 22.70 35.23
C VAL A 203 20.67 23.87 35.99
N PRO A 204 20.52 23.79 37.32
CA PRO A 204 20.17 24.94 38.14
C PRO A 204 21.38 25.88 38.24
N VAL A 205 21.29 27.05 37.62
CA VAL A 205 22.34 28.09 37.66
C VAL A 205 22.24 28.93 38.90
N PHE A 206 20.99 29.31 39.25
CA PHE A 206 20.64 30.00 40.47
C PHE A 206 19.39 29.35 41.09
N LYS A 207 19.09 29.63 42.37
CA LYS A 207 17.88 29.10 43.03
C LYS A 207 16.57 29.47 42.30
N PHE A 208 16.60 30.54 41.51
CA PHE A 208 15.45 31.03 40.73
C PHE A 208 15.58 30.78 39.23
N LEU A 209 16.70 30.22 38.74
CA LEU A 209 16.97 30.02 37.31
C LEU A 209 17.53 28.62 37.03
N GLN A 210 16.82 27.88 36.22
CA GLN A 210 17.26 26.57 35.67
C GLN A 210 17.40 26.72 34.16
N LEU A 211 18.47 26.21 33.61
CA LEU A 211 18.68 26.05 32.17
C LEU A 211 18.51 24.58 31.78
N SER A 212 17.93 24.34 30.61
CA SER A 212 17.89 23.01 30.00
C SER A 212 18.43 23.07 28.59
N GLY A 213 19.16 22.02 28.21
CA GLY A 213 19.67 21.82 26.86
C GLY A 213 19.49 20.38 26.45
N ALA A 214 19.02 20.15 25.21
CA ALA A 214 18.84 18.82 24.65
C ALA A 214 19.43 18.76 23.24
N ALA A 215 19.97 17.60 22.88
CA ALA A 215 20.43 17.29 21.53
C ALA A 215 20.01 15.87 21.15
N ARG A 216 19.68 15.66 19.89
CA ARG A 216 19.38 14.35 19.31
C ARG A 216 20.02 14.23 17.93
N TYR A 217 20.52 13.06 17.64
CA TYR A 217 21.03 12.66 16.34
C TYR A 217 20.25 11.45 15.83
N ASP A 218 19.79 11.51 14.58
CA ASP A 218 19.07 10.44 13.89
C ASP A 218 19.85 10.06 12.62
N HIS A 219 19.90 8.76 12.34
CA HIS A 219 20.51 8.18 11.15
C HIS A 219 19.55 7.17 10.50
N TYR A 220 19.51 7.18 9.15
CA TYR A 220 18.62 6.34 8.32
C TYR A 220 19.42 5.64 7.22
#